data_06690c1774834f7e0e0fd390c51e0fec
#
_entry.id   06690c1774834f7e0e0fd390c51e0fec
#
_cell.length_a   1.000
_cell.length_b   1.000
_cell.length_c   1.000
_cell.angle_alpha   90.00
_cell.angle_beta   90.00
_cell.angle_gamma   90.00
#
_symmetry.space_group_name_H-M   'P 1'
#
loop_
_entity.id
_entity.type
_entity.pdbx_description
1 polymer ?
#
loop_
_entity_poly.entity_id
_entity_poly.type
_entity_poly.pdbx_seq_one_letter_code
_entity_poly.pdbx_strand_id
1 'polypeptide(L)'
;MARVIVVGSINQDVTVTVDRFPSPGETLSGSSLTYGLGGKGANQAAAAAHSGVTTLFVGAVGSDPSGQRLRDELASHGVDVTHLRAVDCPSGTALITVAASGENTIILDAGANAAVTTETAKASLIPASSDVVVLQAEVPAEANAAAIEWAHSHGARVLLNLAPARDTAPATLAQVDVLVVNETEAGLTLGLPAPATPTEAIGIARALRGMGPRHIVVTLGAQGAAWVSGAEVGHCPAVTLGKVADTTGAGDACVGALAAALALGMPFAEAVAAGMRAGATAVLTPGAASSYAALPQITEG
;
A
#
# COMPACT_ATOMS: atom_id res chain seq x y z
N MET A 1 -3.11 23.01 3.95
CA MET A 1 -2.61 21.87 4.76
C MET A 1 -2.17 20.78 3.78
N ALA A 2 -1.09 20.09 4.09
CA ALA A 2 -0.62 18.97 3.27
C ALA A 2 -1.58 17.78 3.37
N ARG A 3 -1.72 17.03 2.28
CA ARG A 3 -2.64 15.90 2.15
C ARG A 3 -1.92 14.67 1.60
N VAL A 4 -2.47 13.51 1.90
CA VAL A 4 -2.17 12.28 1.19
C VAL A 4 -3.33 11.99 0.23
N ILE A 5 -3.02 11.79 -1.05
CA ILE A 5 -3.99 11.46 -2.09
C ILE A 5 -3.65 10.06 -2.58
N VAL A 6 -4.47 9.09 -2.25
CA VAL A 6 -4.25 7.71 -2.67
C VAL A 6 -5.06 7.43 -3.93
N VAL A 7 -4.38 7.10 -5.03
CA VAL A 7 -5.00 6.57 -6.25
C VAL A 7 -4.73 5.08 -6.29
N GLY A 8 -5.76 4.25 -6.10
CA GLY A 8 -5.49 2.83 -5.92
C GLY A 8 -6.71 1.94 -5.80
N SER A 9 -6.42 0.71 -5.39
CA SER A 9 -7.37 -0.39 -5.25
C SER A 9 -8.15 -0.35 -3.95
N ILE A 10 -9.36 -0.89 -4.02
CA ILE A 10 -10.22 -1.20 -2.87
C ILE A 10 -10.90 -2.54 -3.13
N ASN A 11 -10.79 -3.48 -2.20
CA ASN A 11 -11.28 -4.85 -2.35
C ASN A 11 -12.18 -5.24 -1.16
N GLN A 12 -13.14 -6.09 -1.43
CA GLN A 12 -13.74 -6.90 -0.40
C GLN A 12 -12.85 -8.11 -0.14
N ASP A 13 -12.25 -8.19 1.02
CA ASP A 13 -11.56 -9.38 1.46
C ASP A 13 -12.60 -10.39 1.99
N VAL A 14 -12.61 -11.58 1.39
CA VAL A 14 -13.44 -12.72 1.78
C VAL A 14 -12.51 -13.81 2.31
N THR A 15 -12.44 -13.93 3.62
CA THR A 15 -11.49 -14.84 4.28
C THR A 15 -12.24 -16.07 4.83
N VAL A 16 -11.81 -17.26 4.41
CA VAL A 16 -12.25 -18.54 4.96
C VAL A 16 -11.10 -19.22 5.69
N THR A 17 -11.35 -19.69 6.91
CA THR A 17 -10.38 -20.50 7.66
C THR A 17 -10.68 -21.98 7.45
N VAL A 18 -9.62 -22.75 7.20
CA VAL A 18 -9.68 -24.21 6.98
C VAL A 18 -8.58 -24.90 7.79
N ASP A 19 -8.74 -26.21 8.04
CA ASP A 19 -7.68 -26.98 8.71
C ASP A 19 -6.42 -27.09 7.82
N ARG A 20 -6.61 -27.28 6.53
CA ARG A 20 -5.55 -27.34 5.50
C ARG A 20 -6.11 -26.90 4.15
N PHE A 21 -5.24 -26.63 3.18
CA PHE A 21 -5.70 -26.37 1.82
C PHE A 21 -6.30 -27.62 1.18
N PRO A 22 -7.40 -27.49 0.39
CA PRO A 22 -7.96 -28.60 -0.36
C PRO A 22 -7.02 -29.04 -1.49
N SER A 23 -6.97 -30.36 -1.75
CA SER A 23 -6.38 -30.89 -2.97
C SER A 23 -7.30 -30.64 -4.17
N PRO A 24 -6.79 -30.65 -5.41
CA PRO A 24 -7.63 -30.56 -6.61
C PRO A 24 -8.76 -31.58 -6.59
N GLY A 25 -10.02 -31.11 -6.74
CA GLY A 25 -11.23 -31.95 -6.71
C GLY A 25 -11.77 -32.24 -5.31
N GLU A 26 -11.13 -31.79 -4.24
CA GLU A 26 -11.58 -31.99 -2.88
C GLU A 26 -12.51 -30.86 -2.42
N THR A 27 -13.50 -31.21 -1.57
CA THR A 27 -14.34 -30.24 -0.86
C THR A 27 -14.06 -30.33 0.63
N LEU A 28 -13.69 -29.20 1.26
CA LEU A 28 -13.49 -29.07 2.70
C LEU A 28 -14.53 -28.13 3.29
N SER A 29 -14.88 -28.37 4.56
CA SER A 29 -15.67 -27.41 5.34
C SER A 29 -14.74 -26.40 6.01
N GLY A 30 -15.04 -25.11 5.83
CA GLY A 30 -14.37 -24.03 6.58
C GLY A 30 -14.93 -23.91 7.99
N SER A 31 -14.13 -23.41 8.91
CA SER A 31 -14.50 -23.16 10.32
C SER A 31 -15.04 -21.74 10.54
N SER A 32 -14.65 -20.77 9.71
CA SER A 32 -15.15 -19.40 9.76
C SER A 32 -15.15 -18.75 8.38
N LEU A 33 -16.03 -17.76 8.19
CA LEU A 33 -16.06 -16.88 7.02
C LEU A 33 -16.17 -15.45 7.51
N THR A 34 -15.25 -14.58 7.07
CA THR A 34 -15.25 -13.16 7.42
C THR A 34 -15.15 -12.29 6.18
N TYR A 35 -15.68 -11.08 6.30
CA TYR A 35 -15.59 -10.04 5.27
C TYR A 35 -14.90 -8.83 5.86
N GLY A 36 -14.05 -8.17 5.08
CA GLY A 36 -13.33 -6.97 5.52
C GLY A 36 -12.96 -6.06 4.37
N LEU A 37 -12.53 -4.87 4.74
CA LEU A 37 -11.90 -3.92 3.84
C LEU A 37 -10.49 -4.40 3.51
N GLY A 38 -10.20 -4.49 2.22
CA GLY A 38 -8.91 -4.81 1.66
C GLY A 38 -8.57 -3.94 0.46
N GLY A 39 -7.53 -4.36 -0.25
CA GLY A 39 -6.92 -3.59 -1.32
C GLY A 39 -5.84 -2.65 -0.81
N LYS A 40 -4.66 -2.71 -1.43
CA LYS A 40 -3.48 -1.94 -0.99
C LYS A 40 -3.76 -0.44 -0.92
N GLY A 41 -4.48 0.10 -1.91
CA GLY A 41 -4.86 1.50 -1.91
C GLY A 41 -5.69 1.89 -0.69
N ALA A 42 -6.78 1.16 -0.41
CA ALA A 42 -7.65 1.43 0.72
C ALA A 42 -6.92 1.28 2.07
N ASN A 43 -6.10 0.23 2.21
CA ASN A 43 -5.28 0.01 3.40
C ASN A 43 -4.31 1.18 3.63
N GLN A 44 -3.57 1.61 2.60
CA GLN A 44 -2.61 2.71 2.71
C GLN A 44 -3.30 4.04 3.00
N ALA A 45 -4.49 4.27 2.44
CA ALA A 45 -5.30 5.46 2.74
C ALA A 45 -5.77 5.47 4.21
N ALA A 46 -6.30 4.34 4.70
CA ALA A 46 -6.68 4.20 6.09
C ALA A 46 -5.49 4.43 7.03
N ALA A 47 -4.32 3.86 6.73
CA ALA A 47 -3.11 4.04 7.52
C ALA A 47 -2.64 5.51 7.54
N ALA A 48 -2.68 6.21 6.42
CA ALA A 48 -2.32 7.63 6.35
C ALA A 48 -3.28 8.50 7.17
N ALA A 49 -4.60 8.24 7.07
CA ALA A 49 -5.61 8.96 7.85
C ALA A 49 -5.43 8.73 9.36
N HIS A 50 -5.22 7.48 9.79
CA HIS A 50 -4.92 7.17 11.19
C HIS A 50 -3.61 7.77 11.68
N SER A 51 -2.67 8.07 10.78
CA SER A 51 -1.43 8.79 11.11
C SER A 51 -1.62 10.31 11.29
N GLY A 52 -2.85 10.83 11.14
CA GLY A 52 -3.20 12.22 11.46
C GLY A 52 -3.17 13.19 10.29
N VAL A 53 -3.06 12.71 9.05
CA VAL A 53 -3.02 13.57 7.85
C VAL A 53 -4.33 13.47 7.07
N THR A 54 -4.84 14.61 6.60
CA THR A 54 -6.00 14.62 5.69
C THR A 54 -5.73 13.73 4.49
N THR A 55 -6.55 12.70 4.33
CA THR A 55 -6.36 11.67 3.30
C THR A 55 -7.58 11.57 2.40
N LEU A 56 -7.34 11.59 1.09
CA LEU A 56 -8.37 11.42 0.06
C LEU A 56 -8.10 10.12 -0.71
N PHE A 57 -9.18 9.45 -1.10
CA PHE A 57 -9.09 8.23 -1.90
C PHE A 57 -9.71 8.41 -3.28
N VAL A 58 -8.96 8.06 -4.31
CA VAL A 58 -9.36 8.07 -5.72
C VAL A 58 -9.34 6.63 -6.24
N GLY A 59 -10.48 6.13 -6.69
CA GLY A 59 -10.60 4.75 -7.13
C GLY A 59 -12.01 4.42 -7.62
N ALA A 60 -12.31 3.13 -7.71
CA ALA A 60 -13.62 2.66 -8.13
C ALA A 60 -14.10 1.46 -7.31
N VAL A 61 -15.40 1.42 -7.05
CA VAL A 61 -16.15 0.27 -6.51
C VAL A 61 -17.27 -0.11 -7.46
N GLY A 62 -17.80 -1.31 -7.34
CA GLY A 62 -19.00 -1.72 -8.08
C GLY A 62 -20.26 -1.01 -7.58
N SER A 63 -21.28 -0.92 -8.45
CA SER A 63 -22.63 -0.52 -8.08
C SER A 63 -23.38 -1.68 -7.40
N ASP A 64 -22.69 -2.40 -6.51
CA ASP A 64 -23.17 -3.56 -5.78
C ASP A 64 -23.18 -3.31 -4.25
N PRO A 65 -23.81 -4.19 -3.44
CA PRO A 65 -23.85 -4.03 -1.98
C PRO A 65 -22.45 -4.02 -1.34
N SER A 66 -21.46 -4.68 -1.96
CA SER A 66 -20.08 -4.66 -1.49
C SER A 66 -19.46 -3.29 -1.69
N GLY A 67 -19.70 -2.63 -2.84
CA GLY A 67 -19.20 -1.30 -3.13
C GLY A 67 -19.68 -0.25 -2.14
N GLN A 68 -20.95 -0.29 -1.74
CA GLN A 68 -21.46 0.63 -0.72
C GLN A 68 -20.81 0.38 0.65
N ARG A 69 -20.71 -0.90 1.06
CA ARG A 69 -20.05 -1.27 2.33
C ARG A 69 -18.58 -0.85 2.37
N LEU A 70 -17.83 -1.10 1.30
CA LEU A 70 -16.42 -0.72 1.20
C LEU A 70 -16.23 0.80 1.30
N ARG A 71 -17.09 1.57 0.63
CA ARG A 71 -17.12 3.04 0.74
C ARG A 71 -17.32 3.50 2.18
N ASP A 72 -18.35 2.96 2.84
CA ASP A 72 -18.73 3.35 4.20
C ASP A 72 -17.62 2.97 5.19
N GLU A 73 -17.03 1.78 5.03
CA GLU A 73 -15.95 1.28 5.87
C GLU A 73 -14.68 2.14 5.70
N LEU A 74 -14.27 2.45 4.46
CA LEU A 74 -13.11 3.32 4.22
C LEU A 74 -13.36 4.73 4.78
N ALA A 75 -14.56 5.29 4.64
CA ALA A 75 -14.93 6.57 5.23
C ALA A 75 -14.86 6.54 6.76
N SER A 76 -15.22 5.42 7.40
CA SER A 76 -15.15 5.26 8.86
C SER A 76 -13.71 5.33 9.42
N HIS A 77 -12.71 5.07 8.58
CA HIS A 77 -11.29 5.27 8.91
C HIS A 77 -10.83 6.73 8.76
N GLY A 78 -11.75 7.67 8.46
CA GLY A 78 -11.42 9.10 8.32
C GLY A 78 -10.90 9.49 6.93
N VAL A 79 -11.06 8.63 5.93
CA VAL A 79 -10.66 8.90 4.55
C VAL A 79 -11.79 9.62 3.81
N ASP A 80 -11.47 10.69 3.08
CA ASP A 80 -12.41 11.34 2.16
C ASP A 80 -12.60 10.47 0.90
N VAL A 81 -13.80 9.93 0.74
CA VAL A 81 -14.22 9.04 -0.35
C VAL A 81 -15.00 9.75 -1.46
N THR A 82 -14.97 11.08 -1.50
CA THR A 82 -15.72 11.89 -2.51
C THR A 82 -15.32 11.49 -3.94
N HIS A 83 -14.07 11.08 -4.15
CA HIS A 83 -13.53 10.67 -5.46
C HIS A 83 -13.54 9.14 -5.69
N LEU A 84 -14.17 8.36 -4.82
CA LEU A 84 -14.41 6.94 -5.03
C LEU A 84 -15.68 6.76 -5.89
N ARG A 85 -15.53 6.33 -7.15
CA ARG A 85 -16.61 6.20 -8.11
C ARG A 85 -17.29 4.84 -8.01
N ALA A 86 -18.61 4.80 -8.20
CA ALA A 86 -19.34 3.57 -8.45
C ALA A 86 -19.41 3.32 -9.96
N VAL A 87 -19.11 2.08 -10.38
CA VAL A 87 -19.11 1.63 -11.79
C VAL A 87 -20.00 0.40 -11.97
N ASP A 88 -20.49 0.17 -13.18
CA ASP A 88 -21.40 -0.94 -13.48
C ASP A 88 -20.62 -2.26 -13.74
N CYS A 89 -19.93 -2.73 -12.69
CA CYS A 89 -19.30 -4.05 -12.62
C CYS A 89 -19.14 -4.43 -11.14
N PRO A 90 -18.83 -5.70 -10.81
CA PRO A 90 -18.59 -6.10 -9.42
C PRO A 90 -17.43 -5.33 -8.77
N SER A 91 -17.52 -5.10 -7.47
CA SER A 91 -16.42 -4.58 -6.66
C SER A 91 -15.21 -5.54 -6.68
N GLY A 92 -13.99 -5.00 -6.59
CA GLY A 92 -12.78 -5.81 -6.44
C GLY A 92 -12.90 -6.75 -5.23
N THR A 93 -12.42 -7.98 -5.37
CA THR A 93 -12.56 -9.02 -4.35
C THR A 93 -11.27 -9.81 -4.20
N ALA A 94 -10.85 -10.05 -2.94
CA ALA A 94 -9.81 -10.99 -2.60
C ALA A 94 -10.44 -12.22 -1.93
N LEU A 95 -10.26 -13.40 -2.53
CA LEU A 95 -10.62 -14.68 -1.94
C LEU A 95 -9.41 -15.21 -1.17
N ILE A 96 -9.50 -15.24 0.15
CA ILE A 96 -8.41 -15.58 1.04
C ILE A 96 -8.74 -16.87 1.77
N THR A 97 -7.90 -17.89 1.63
CA THR A 97 -7.99 -19.11 2.42
C THR A 97 -6.82 -19.14 3.41
N VAL A 98 -7.12 -19.28 4.69
CA VAL A 98 -6.13 -19.37 5.77
C VAL A 98 -6.17 -20.77 6.37
N ALA A 99 -5.05 -21.48 6.31
CA ALA A 99 -4.90 -22.80 6.92
C ALA A 99 -4.55 -22.68 8.41
N ALA A 100 -4.84 -23.75 9.20
CA ALA A 100 -4.47 -23.81 10.62
C ALA A 100 -2.96 -23.67 10.89
N SER A 101 -2.10 -23.90 9.86
CA SER A 101 -0.67 -23.62 9.92
C SER A 101 -0.33 -22.11 9.94
N GLY A 102 -1.30 -21.25 9.64
CA GLY A 102 -1.09 -19.81 9.43
C GLY A 102 -0.70 -19.44 7.99
N GLU A 103 -0.50 -20.41 7.09
CA GLU A 103 -0.29 -20.14 5.68
C GLU A 103 -1.59 -19.66 5.01
N ASN A 104 -1.47 -18.82 4.00
CA ASN A 104 -2.62 -18.35 3.23
C ASN A 104 -2.43 -18.52 1.72
N THR A 105 -3.54 -18.57 1.01
CA THR A 105 -3.60 -18.41 -0.44
C THR A 105 -4.59 -17.31 -0.77
N ILE A 106 -4.26 -16.48 -1.76
CA ILE A 106 -5.07 -15.32 -2.14
C ILE A 106 -5.30 -15.37 -3.65
N ILE A 107 -6.57 -15.24 -4.04
CA ILE A 107 -6.97 -15.06 -5.43
C ILE A 107 -7.65 -13.70 -5.55
N LEU A 108 -7.15 -12.85 -6.43
CA LEU A 108 -7.68 -11.51 -6.67
C LEU A 108 -8.56 -11.50 -7.93
N ASP A 109 -9.75 -10.95 -7.79
CA ASP A 109 -10.54 -10.42 -8.89
C ASP A 109 -10.49 -8.90 -8.82
N ALA A 110 -9.91 -8.27 -9.83
CA ALA A 110 -9.74 -6.82 -9.86
C ALA A 110 -11.09 -6.08 -9.88
N GLY A 111 -12.12 -6.65 -10.52
CA GLY A 111 -13.44 -6.03 -10.61
C GLY A 111 -13.37 -4.54 -10.97
N ALA A 112 -14.02 -3.70 -10.19
CA ALA A 112 -14.05 -2.24 -10.38
C ALA A 112 -12.65 -1.58 -10.36
N ASN A 113 -11.64 -2.16 -9.73
CA ASN A 113 -10.28 -1.61 -9.77
C ASN A 113 -9.71 -1.59 -11.20
N ALA A 114 -10.11 -2.56 -12.05
CA ALA A 114 -9.73 -2.57 -13.46
C ALA A 114 -10.41 -1.47 -14.29
N ALA A 115 -11.47 -0.86 -13.76
CA ALA A 115 -12.19 0.24 -14.40
C ALA A 115 -11.66 1.63 -13.99
N VAL A 116 -10.59 1.71 -13.19
CA VAL A 116 -9.90 2.97 -12.89
C VAL A 116 -9.21 3.46 -14.16
N THR A 117 -9.76 4.51 -14.77
CA THR A 117 -9.24 5.11 -16.00
C THR A 117 -8.25 6.23 -15.74
N THR A 118 -7.62 6.74 -16.79
CA THR A 118 -6.76 7.93 -16.73
C THR A 118 -7.53 9.17 -16.22
N GLU A 119 -8.81 9.32 -16.58
CA GLU A 119 -9.68 10.40 -16.10
C GLU A 119 -10.03 10.22 -14.63
N THR A 120 -10.30 8.98 -14.19
CA THR A 120 -10.53 8.66 -12.78
C THR A 120 -9.28 8.98 -11.96
N ALA A 121 -8.10 8.56 -12.43
CA ALA A 121 -6.84 8.73 -11.74
C ALA A 121 -6.45 10.21 -11.54
N LYS A 122 -6.85 11.09 -12.48
CA LYS A 122 -6.61 12.54 -12.36
C LYS A 122 -7.60 13.23 -11.44
N ALA A 123 -8.74 12.61 -11.14
CA ALA A 123 -9.82 13.18 -10.32
C ALA A 123 -10.18 14.65 -10.64
N SER A 124 -11.19 15.18 -10.01
CA SER A 124 -11.58 16.60 -10.17
C SER A 124 -10.98 17.50 -9.08
N LEU A 125 -10.01 17.02 -8.33
CA LEU A 125 -9.26 17.81 -7.35
C LEU A 125 -7.90 18.24 -7.93
N ILE A 126 -7.33 19.31 -7.40
CA ILE A 126 -6.01 19.82 -7.77
C ILE A 126 -5.05 19.51 -6.62
N PRO A 127 -3.99 18.70 -6.86
CA PRO A 127 -2.95 18.49 -5.85
C PRO A 127 -2.16 19.78 -5.59
N ALA A 128 -1.68 19.94 -4.38
CA ALA A 128 -0.75 20.99 -4.01
C ALA A 128 0.69 20.45 -3.97
N SER A 129 1.67 21.32 -4.04
CA SER A 129 3.09 20.93 -3.98
C SER A 129 3.51 20.30 -2.64
N SER A 130 2.70 20.49 -1.60
CA SER A 130 2.87 19.82 -0.31
C SER A 130 2.24 18.43 -0.25
N ASP A 131 1.39 18.06 -1.21
CA ASP A 131 0.69 16.78 -1.19
C ASP A 131 1.61 15.63 -1.62
N VAL A 132 1.27 14.41 -1.14
CA VAL A 132 1.88 13.16 -1.56
C VAL A 132 0.82 12.31 -2.24
N VAL A 133 1.03 11.98 -3.51
CA VAL A 133 0.19 11.05 -4.28
C VAL A 133 0.76 9.64 -4.13
N VAL A 134 -0.04 8.72 -3.59
CA VAL A 134 0.34 7.34 -3.29
C VAL A 134 -0.30 6.40 -4.30
N LEU A 135 0.50 5.53 -4.89
CA LEU A 135 0.12 4.58 -5.93
C LEU A 135 0.54 3.15 -5.57
N GLN A 136 -0.18 2.15 -6.10
CA GLN A 136 0.16 0.73 -5.99
C GLN A 136 -0.01 0.04 -7.35
N ALA A 137 0.33 -1.25 -7.44
CA ALA A 137 0.27 -1.98 -8.70
C ALA A 137 -1.03 -2.80 -8.88
N GLU A 138 -2.12 -2.45 -8.20
CA GLU A 138 -3.42 -3.15 -8.26
C GLU A 138 -4.49 -2.44 -9.11
N VAL A 139 -4.11 -1.35 -9.78
CA VAL A 139 -4.93 -0.66 -10.79
C VAL A 139 -4.21 -0.66 -12.14
N PRO A 140 -4.86 -0.34 -13.26
CA PRO A 140 -4.23 -0.30 -14.58
C PRO A 140 -2.96 0.57 -14.61
N ALA A 141 -1.95 0.11 -15.35
CA ALA A 141 -0.66 0.80 -15.44
C ALA A 141 -0.79 2.21 -16.04
N GLU A 142 -1.67 2.37 -17.01
CA GLU A 142 -2.00 3.64 -17.64
C GLU A 142 -2.67 4.63 -16.68
N ALA A 143 -3.46 4.14 -15.73
CA ALA A 143 -4.04 4.97 -14.67
C ALA A 143 -2.94 5.50 -13.73
N ASN A 144 -1.99 4.64 -13.34
CA ASN A 144 -0.83 5.06 -12.55
C ASN A 144 0.03 6.08 -13.30
N ALA A 145 0.33 5.85 -14.58
CA ALA A 145 1.09 6.80 -15.40
C ALA A 145 0.40 8.17 -15.47
N ALA A 146 -0.92 8.18 -15.68
CA ALA A 146 -1.71 9.41 -15.71
C ALA A 146 -1.73 10.13 -14.33
N ALA A 147 -1.79 9.38 -13.22
CA ALA A 147 -1.71 9.94 -11.87
C ALA A 147 -0.34 10.56 -11.58
N ILE A 148 0.74 9.95 -12.06
CA ILE A 148 2.10 10.49 -11.94
C ILE A 148 2.24 11.82 -12.70
N GLU A 149 1.82 11.85 -13.95
CA GLU A 149 1.83 13.08 -14.76
C GLU A 149 0.99 14.19 -14.13
N TRP A 150 -0.20 13.82 -13.62
CA TRP A 150 -1.10 14.75 -12.95
C TRP A 150 -0.47 15.31 -11.66
N ALA A 151 0.13 14.48 -10.81
CA ALA A 151 0.81 14.90 -9.61
C ALA A 151 1.95 15.89 -9.93
N HIS A 152 2.82 15.54 -10.87
CA HIS A 152 3.97 16.36 -11.26
C HIS A 152 3.57 17.69 -11.90
N SER A 153 2.51 17.72 -12.72
CA SER A 153 2.04 18.97 -13.32
C SER A 153 1.59 20.01 -12.29
N HIS A 154 1.35 19.58 -11.04
CA HIS A 154 0.96 20.42 -9.91
C HIS A 154 2.05 20.52 -8.82
N GLY A 155 3.22 19.91 -9.06
CA GLY A 155 4.35 19.93 -8.12
C GLY A 155 4.22 19.01 -6.92
N ALA A 156 3.21 18.11 -6.89
CA ALA A 156 3.03 17.12 -5.83
C ALA A 156 4.08 15.99 -5.95
N ARG A 157 4.43 15.38 -4.81
CA ARG A 157 5.32 14.22 -4.77
C ARG A 157 4.58 12.92 -5.07
N VAL A 158 5.28 12.00 -5.73
CA VAL A 158 4.75 10.65 -6.05
C VAL A 158 5.46 9.59 -5.22
N LEU A 159 4.70 8.83 -4.45
CA LEU A 159 5.13 7.61 -3.79
C LEU A 159 4.48 6.42 -4.48
N LEU A 160 5.29 5.54 -5.07
CA LEU A 160 4.84 4.28 -5.66
C LEU A 160 5.25 3.11 -4.77
N ASN A 161 4.29 2.40 -4.21
CA ASN A 161 4.48 1.06 -3.68
C ASN A 161 4.28 0.06 -4.83
N LEU A 162 5.37 -0.46 -5.41
CA LEU A 162 5.32 -1.38 -6.54
C LEU A 162 4.96 -2.80 -6.06
N ALA A 163 3.78 -2.94 -5.53
CA ALA A 163 3.19 -4.14 -4.96
C ALA A 163 1.78 -4.40 -5.53
N PRO A 164 1.49 -5.60 -6.09
CA PRO A 164 2.46 -6.63 -6.43
C PRO A 164 3.48 -6.18 -7.49
N ALA A 165 4.67 -6.79 -7.50
CA ALA A 165 5.67 -6.49 -8.51
C ALA A 165 5.12 -6.76 -9.91
N ARG A 166 5.30 -5.79 -10.81
CA ARG A 166 4.95 -5.92 -12.22
C ARG A 166 5.95 -5.17 -13.09
N ASP A 167 6.06 -5.55 -14.34
CA ASP A 167 6.84 -4.80 -15.31
C ASP A 167 6.35 -3.36 -15.37
N THR A 168 7.25 -2.43 -15.13
CA THR A 168 6.96 -0.99 -15.14
C THR A 168 7.94 -0.30 -16.07
N ALA A 169 7.42 0.47 -17.00
CA ALA A 169 8.26 1.16 -17.99
C ALA A 169 9.32 2.04 -17.29
N PRO A 170 10.59 2.02 -17.72
CA PRO A 170 11.65 2.85 -17.13
C PRO A 170 11.29 4.34 -17.09
N ALA A 171 10.61 4.84 -18.11
CA ALA A 171 10.13 6.22 -18.17
C ALA A 171 9.11 6.56 -17.06
N THR A 172 8.31 5.59 -16.63
CA THR A 172 7.36 5.73 -15.52
C THR A 172 8.12 5.73 -14.19
N LEU A 173 9.04 4.78 -13.99
CA LEU A 173 9.86 4.73 -12.77
C LEU A 173 10.71 5.99 -12.59
N ALA A 174 11.24 6.56 -13.67
CA ALA A 174 12.04 7.79 -13.63
C ALA A 174 11.26 9.01 -13.12
N GLN A 175 9.94 8.97 -13.12
CA GLN A 175 9.07 10.02 -12.61
C GLN A 175 8.60 9.78 -11.16
N VAL A 176 9.00 8.66 -10.52
CA VAL A 176 8.65 8.36 -9.14
C VAL A 176 9.61 9.06 -8.19
N ASP A 177 9.09 9.80 -7.20
CA ASP A 177 9.93 10.43 -6.19
C ASP A 177 10.36 9.42 -5.13
N VAL A 178 9.43 8.56 -4.66
CA VAL A 178 9.69 7.53 -3.65
C VAL A 178 9.19 6.19 -4.15
N LEU A 179 10.08 5.22 -4.32
CA LEU A 179 9.73 3.83 -4.62
C LEU A 179 9.81 2.99 -3.34
N VAL A 180 8.74 2.30 -3.01
CA VAL A 180 8.68 1.35 -1.88
C VAL A 180 8.41 -0.04 -2.42
N VAL A 181 9.25 -1.00 -2.03
CA VAL A 181 9.14 -2.42 -2.38
C VAL A 181 9.53 -3.28 -1.17
N ASN A 182 9.04 -4.51 -1.11
CA ASN A 182 9.60 -5.50 -0.19
C ASN A 182 10.80 -6.24 -0.85
N GLU A 183 11.45 -7.13 -0.10
CA GLU A 183 12.60 -7.90 -0.56
C GLU A 183 12.31 -8.71 -1.83
N THR A 184 11.13 -9.34 -1.91
CA THR A 184 10.73 -10.16 -3.06
C THR A 184 10.44 -9.29 -4.28
N GLU A 185 9.68 -8.21 -4.10
CA GLU A 185 9.34 -7.24 -5.16
C GLU A 185 10.60 -6.55 -5.71
N ALA A 186 11.54 -6.21 -4.82
CA ALA A 186 12.82 -5.63 -5.19
C ALA A 186 13.65 -6.57 -6.09
N GLY A 187 13.72 -7.84 -5.71
CA GLY A 187 14.40 -8.88 -6.51
C GLY A 187 13.73 -9.06 -7.87
N LEU A 188 12.40 -9.20 -7.90
CA LEU A 188 11.63 -9.36 -9.14
C LEU A 188 11.80 -8.16 -10.08
N THR A 189 11.77 -6.93 -9.55
CA THR A 189 11.92 -5.71 -10.36
C THR A 189 13.27 -5.61 -11.06
N LEU A 190 14.33 -6.14 -10.44
CA LEU A 190 15.68 -6.13 -11.00
C LEU A 190 16.06 -7.42 -11.73
N GLY A 191 15.24 -8.48 -11.68
CA GLY A 191 15.61 -9.80 -12.16
C GLY A 191 16.76 -10.44 -11.33
N LEU A 192 16.83 -10.11 -10.03
CA LEU A 192 17.85 -10.58 -9.10
C LEU A 192 17.22 -11.41 -7.96
N PRO A 193 18.02 -12.21 -7.23
CA PRO A 193 17.55 -12.80 -5.98
C PRO A 193 17.09 -11.74 -4.98
N ALA A 194 16.09 -12.07 -4.16
CA ALA A 194 15.67 -11.22 -3.06
C ALA A 194 16.83 -11.01 -2.05
N PRO A 195 17.07 -9.78 -1.56
CA PRO A 195 18.13 -9.53 -0.57
C PRO A 195 17.81 -10.23 0.75
N ALA A 196 18.79 -10.91 1.31
CA ALA A 196 18.65 -11.61 2.60
C ALA A 196 19.12 -10.77 3.79
N THR A 197 19.87 -9.71 3.54
CA THR A 197 20.45 -8.85 4.59
C THR A 197 20.23 -7.36 4.30
N PRO A 198 20.24 -6.49 5.34
CA PRO A 198 20.16 -5.05 5.13
C PRO A 198 21.25 -4.49 4.22
N THR A 199 22.46 -5.06 4.25
CA THR A 199 23.57 -4.63 3.37
C THR A 199 23.28 -4.94 1.90
N GLU A 200 22.78 -6.14 1.61
CA GLU A 200 22.33 -6.52 0.26
C GLU A 200 21.18 -5.64 -0.19
N ALA A 201 20.21 -5.36 0.70
CA ALA A 201 19.07 -4.49 0.40
C ALA A 201 19.49 -3.05 0.08
N ILE A 202 20.53 -2.51 0.70
CA ILE A 202 21.13 -1.22 0.32
C ILE A 202 21.71 -1.30 -1.10
N GLY A 203 22.37 -2.39 -1.45
CA GLY A 203 22.88 -2.64 -2.82
C GLY A 203 21.75 -2.66 -3.86
N ILE A 204 20.68 -3.38 -3.56
CA ILE A 204 19.44 -3.44 -4.37
C ILE A 204 18.78 -2.06 -4.47
N ALA A 205 18.64 -1.33 -3.36
CA ALA A 205 18.07 0.01 -3.35
C ALA A 205 18.86 0.98 -4.24
N ARG A 206 20.19 0.89 -4.25
CA ARG A 206 21.04 1.68 -5.17
C ARG A 206 20.81 1.32 -6.64
N ALA A 207 20.65 0.03 -6.94
CA ALA A 207 20.35 -0.42 -8.30
C ALA A 207 18.97 0.08 -8.75
N LEU A 208 17.93 -0.04 -7.92
CA LEU A 208 16.59 0.50 -8.18
C LEU A 208 16.61 2.01 -8.39
N ARG A 209 17.40 2.75 -7.60
CA ARG A 209 17.57 4.18 -7.81
C ARG A 209 18.22 4.52 -9.17
N GLY A 210 19.08 3.65 -9.66
CA GLY A 210 19.65 3.77 -11.01
C GLY A 210 18.61 3.67 -12.13
N MET A 211 17.41 3.17 -11.85
CA MET A 211 16.28 3.13 -12.79
C MET A 211 15.47 4.43 -12.82
N GLY A 212 15.78 5.42 -11.94
CA GLY A 212 15.20 6.75 -11.99
C GLY A 212 14.58 7.31 -10.71
N PRO A 213 13.94 6.52 -9.83
CA PRO A 213 13.35 7.05 -8.61
C PRO A 213 14.37 7.77 -7.73
N ARG A 214 13.94 8.85 -7.05
CA ARG A 214 14.86 9.67 -6.22
C ARG A 214 15.20 9.03 -4.90
N HIS A 215 14.21 8.40 -4.28
CA HIS A 215 14.30 7.77 -2.97
C HIS A 215 13.79 6.34 -3.07
N ILE A 216 14.46 5.41 -2.42
CA ILE A 216 14.08 3.99 -2.40
C ILE A 216 13.94 3.54 -0.96
N VAL A 217 12.90 2.76 -0.68
CA VAL A 217 12.74 2.00 0.56
C VAL A 217 12.54 0.53 0.19
N VAL A 218 13.38 -0.33 0.74
CA VAL A 218 13.23 -1.79 0.64
C VAL A 218 12.88 -2.30 2.03
N THR A 219 11.66 -2.75 2.23
CA THR A 219 11.21 -3.34 3.50
C THR A 219 11.68 -4.78 3.60
N LEU A 220 12.09 -5.21 4.81
CA LEU A 220 12.75 -6.49 5.11
C LEU A 220 12.04 -7.23 6.25
N GLY A 221 10.74 -7.01 6.41
CA GLY A 221 9.96 -7.61 7.49
C GLY A 221 10.60 -7.40 8.87
N ALA A 222 10.93 -8.48 9.55
CA ALA A 222 11.54 -8.44 10.89
C ALA A 222 12.96 -7.84 10.93
N GLN A 223 13.60 -7.61 9.79
CA GLN A 223 14.90 -6.94 9.72
C GLN A 223 14.79 -5.42 9.51
N GLY A 224 13.58 -4.88 9.40
CA GLY A 224 13.37 -3.44 9.24
C GLY A 224 13.27 -2.97 7.81
N ALA A 225 13.93 -1.88 7.44
CA ALA A 225 13.97 -1.35 6.08
C ALA A 225 15.32 -0.74 5.75
N ALA A 226 15.82 -1.01 4.55
CA ALA A 226 16.94 -0.31 3.95
C ALA A 226 16.43 0.82 3.07
N TRP A 227 17.16 1.93 3.01
CA TRP A 227 16.75 3.06 2.18
C TRP A 227 17.94 3.78 1.52
N VAL A 228 17.66 4.45 0.42
CA VAL A 228 18.59 5.31 -0.31
C VAL A 228 17.87 6.63 -0.65
N SER A 229 18.51 7.76 -0.33
CA SER A 229 17.99 9.11 -0.58
C SER A 229 19.13 10.03 -1.02
N GLY A 230 19.19 10.37 -2.29
CA GLY A 230 20.35 11.12 -2.81
C GLY A 230 21.66 10.35 -2.61
N ALA A 231 22.63 10.96 -1.92
CA ALA A 231 23.88 10.31 -1.53
C ALA A 231 23.79 9.52 -0.23
N GLU A 232 22.73 9.75 0.54
CA GLU A 232 22.53 9.12 1.84
C GLU A 232 21.98 7.71 1.68
N VAL A 233 22.40 6.84 2.58
CA VAL A 233 21.90 5.47 2.71
C VAL A 233 21.71 5.14 4.17
N GLY A 234 20.75 4.32 4.49
CA GLY A 234 20.52 3.91 5.86
C GLY A 234 19.78 2.59 5.98
N HIS A 235 19.78 2.09 7.19
CA HIS A 235 18.95 0.98 7.62
C HIS A 235 18.19 1.42 8.87
N CYS A 236 16.88 1.27 8.83
CA CYS A 236 16.00 1.46 9.97
C CYS A 236 15.67 0.05 10.53
N PRO A 237 16.17 -0.32 11.71
CA PRO A 237 15.85 -1.63 12.30
C PRO A 237 14.36 -1.77 12.56
N ALA A 238 13.85 -2.99 12.54
CA ALA A 238 12.49 -3.27 12.95
C ALA A 238 12.29 -2.94 14.44
N VAL A 239 11.14 -2.37 14.76
CA VAL A 239 10.75 -2.10 16.15
C VAL A 239 9.91 -3.27 16.65
N THR A 240 10.26 -3.83 17.80
CA THR A 240 9.46 -4.86 18.46
C THR A 240 8.61 -4.22 19.55
N LEU A 241 7.29 -4.15 19.35
CA LEU A 241 6.34 -3.54 20.28
C LEU A 241 5.56 -4.58 21.09
N GLY A 242 5.60 -5.85 20.67
CA GLY A 242 4.87 -6.93 21.32
C GLY A 242 4.92 -8.23 20.53
N LYS A 243 4.06 -9.17 20.91
CA LYS A 243 3.90 -10.43 20.16
C LYS A 243 3.13 -10.16 18.87
N VAL A 244 3.66 -10.61 17.76
CA VAL A 244 3.00 -10.55 16.44
C VAL A 244 1.74 -11.42 16.48
N ALA A 245 0.59 -10.81 16.18
CA ALA A 245 -0.69 -11.48 16.04
C ALA A 245 -1.00 -11.81 14.57
N ASP A 246 -0.75 -10.85 13.67
CA ASP A 246 -1.01 -10.98 12.23
C ASP A 246 -0.10 -10.01 11.48
N THR A 247 0.45 -10.41 10.34
CA THR A 247 1.31 -9.53 9.51
C THR A 247 0.55 -8.88 8.36
N THR A 248 -0.74 -9.18 8.20
CA THR A 248 -1.59 -8.61 7.14
C THR A 248 -1.65 -7.08 7.26
N GLY A 249 -1.41 -6.40 6.16
CA GLY A 249 -1.48 -4.93 6.10
C GLY A 249 -0.30 -4.18 6.74
N ALA A 250 0.69 -4.85 7.33
CA ALA A 250 1.85 -4.19 7.94
C ALA A 250 2.65 -3.34 6.93
N GLY A 251 2.82 -3.85 5.71
CA GLY A 251 3.44 -3.11 4.61
C GLY A 251 2.63 -1.88 4.22
N ASP A 252 1.30 -2.00 4.16
CA ASP A 252 0.40 -0.89 3.82
C ASP A 252 0.38 0.16 4.94
N ALA A 253 0.40 -0.26 6.22
CA ALA A 253 0.57 0.63 7.37
C ALA A 253 1.88 1.42 7.26
N CYS A 254 2.98 0.74 6.93
CA CYS A 254 4.28 1.37 6.71
C CYS A 254 4.22 2.42 5.60
N VAL A 255 3.63 2.09 4.44
CA VAL A 255 3.52 3.00 3.29
C VAL A 255 2.63 4.19 3.61
N GLY A 256 1.46 3.99 4.22
CA GLY A 256 0.54 5.06 4.58
C GLY A 256 1.15 6.06 5.57
N ALA A 257 1.81 5.56 6.63
CA ALA A 257 2.48 6.40 7.61
C ALA A 257 3.73 7.11 7.04
N LEU A 258 4.51 6.45 6.18
CA LEU A 258 5.61 7.08 5.43
C LEU A 258 5.07 8.25 4.57
N ALA A 259 3.98 8.04 3.85
CA ALA A 259 3.37 9.08 3.03
C ALA A 259 2.87 10.26 3.88
N ALA A 260 2.25 9.98 5.02
CA ALA A 260 1.81 11.00 5.98
C ALA A 260 2.98 11.83 6.51
N ALA A 261 4.07 11.18 6.94
CA ALA A 261 5.28 11.84 7.44
C ALA A 261 5.93 12.73 6.35
N LEU A 262 5.98 12.24 5.12
CA LEU A 262 6.49 13.02 3.99
C LEU A 262 5.58 14.22 3.65
N ALA A 263 4.26 14.07 3.75
CA ALA A 263 3.33 15.18 3.55
C ALA A 263 3.53 16.28 4.61
N LEU A 264 3.80 15.90 5.85
CA LEU A 264 4.13 16.83 6.95
C LEU A 264 5.55 17.41 6.85
N GLY A 265 6.32 17.08 5.81
CA GLY A 265 7.65 17.64 5.57
C GLY A 265 8.77 17.05 6.43
N MET A 266 8.55 15.90 7.05
CA MET A 266 9.60 15.25 7.85
C MET A 266 10.82 14.86 6.99
N PRO A 267 12.03 14.88 7.57
CA PRO A 267 13.23 14.34 6.92
C PRO A 267 13.01 12.88 6.50
N PHE A 268 13.58 12.47 5.37
CA PHE A 268 13.30 11.16 4.77
C PHE A 268 13.58 9.98 5.70
N ALA A 269 14.70 9.99 6.42
CA ALA A 269 15.06 8.94 7.37
C ALA A 269 14.04 8.82 8.52
N GLU A 270 13.52 9.95 9.01
CA GLU A 270 12.50 10.00 10.07
C GLU A 270 11.14 9.52 9.54
N ALA A 271 10.80 9.87 8.29
CA ALA A 271 9.60 9.37 7.65
C ALA A 271 9.63 7.85 7.46
N VAL A 272 10.78 7.28 7.06
CA VAL A 272 10.98 5.81 7.03
C VAL A 272 10.80 5.21 8.42
N ALA A 273 11.36 5.81 9.46
CA ALA A 273 11.22 5.32 10.83
C ALA A 273 9.76 5.41 11.32
N ALA A 274 9.00 6.44 10.93
CA ALA A 274 7.56 6.54 11.22
C ALA A 274 6.78 5.40 10.54
N GLY A 275 7.06 5.12 9.26
CA GLY A 275 6.50 3.98 8.55
C GLY A 275 6.79 2.64 9.23
N MET A 276 8.05 2.42 9.63
CA MET A 276 8.43 1.18 10.32
C MET A 276 7.73 1.00 11.66
N ARG A 277 7.52 2.08 12.42
CA ARG A 277 6.74 2.04 13.68
C ARG A 277 5.28 1.69 13.40
N ALA A 278 4.68 2.27 12.36
CA ALA A 278 3.30 1.96 11.97
C ALA A 278 3.14 0.48 11.61
N GLY A 279 4.02 -0.07 10.76
CA GLY A 279 4.04 -1.50 10.45
C GLY A 279 4.19 -2.39 11.69
N ALA A 280 5.10 -2.01 12.62
CA ALA A 280 5.29 -2.73 13.88
C ALA A 280 4.08 -2.65 14.81
N THR A 281 3.29 -1.57 14.76
CA THR A 281 2.04 -1.44 15.53
C THR A 281 0.93 -2.28 14.90
N ALA A 282 0.80 -2.25 13.58
CA ALA A 282 -0.24 -2.99 12.86
C ALA A 282 -0.20 -4.50 13.13
N VAL A 283 0.99 -5.10 13.25
CA VAL A 283 1.12 -6.55 13.49
C VAL A 283 0.67 -7.03 14.86
N LEU A 284 0.31 -6.13 15.77
CA LEU A 284 -0.15 -6.49 17.12
C LEU A 284 -1.63 -6.88 17.18
N THR A 285 -2.39 -6.55 16.15
CA THR A 285 -3.84 -6.79 16.06
C THR A 285 -4.18 -7.50 14.76
N PRO A 286 -5.06 -8.50 14.74
CA PRO A 286 -5.45 -9.18 13.51
C PRO A 286 -6.16 -8.26 12.50
N GLY A 287 -5.90 -8.51 11.22
CA GLY A 287 -6.47 -7.80 10.08
C GLY A 287 -5.64 -6.61 9.61
N ALA A 288 -5.97 -6.08 8.41
CA ALA A 288 -5.28 -4.93 7.82
C ALA A 288 -5.82 -3.60 8.39
N ALA A 289 -6.75 -2.93 7.71
CA ALA A 289 -7.27 -1.63 8.12
C ALA A 289 -7.85 -1.61 9.55
N SER A 290 -8.43 -2.71 10.02
CA SER A 290 -8.92 -2.85 11.40
C SER A 290 -7.83 -2.70 12.47
N SER A 291 -6.57 -2.99 12.15
CA SER A 291 -5.43 -2.85 13.08
C SER A 291 -4.92 -1.42 13.20
N TYR A 292 -5.32 -0.51 12.30
CA TYR A 292 -4.71 0.82 12.18
C TYR A 292 -5.23 1.84 13.19
N ALA A 293 -6.30 1.56 13.91
CA ALA A 293 -6.80 2.44 14.97
C ALA A 293 -5.77 2.72 16.08
N ALA A 294 -4.78 1.84 16.25
CA ALA A 294 -3.70 1.98 17.21
C ALA A 294 -2.44 2.68 16.64
N LEU A 295 -2.44 3.10 15.36
CA LEU A 295 -1.28 3.73 14.76
C LEU A 295 -0.94 5.06 15.46
N PRO A 296 0.37 5.34 15.67
CA PRO A 296 0.79 6.58 16.29
C PRO A 296 0.48 7.77 15.37
N GLN A 297 -0.10 8.83 15.95
CA GLN A 297 -0.24 10.09 15.26
C GLN A 297 1.13 10.70 14.97
N ILE A 298 1.30 11.18 13.74
CA ILE A 298 2.50 11.92 13.32
C ILE A 298 2.18 13.40 13.49
N THR A 299 2.94 14.10 14.32
CA THR A 299 2.79 15.55 14.54
C THR A 299 3.90 16.29 13.82
N GLU A 300 3.58 17.49 13.32
CA GLU A 300 4.60 18.43 12.83
C GLU A 300 5.61 18.70 13.97
N GLY A 301 6.91 18.57 13.67
CA GLY A 301 7.99 18.80 14.60
C GLY A 301 8.32 20.29 14.79
#